data_92772e4f70adb7fcb8fa4e1b2c182304
#
_entry.id   92772e4f70adb7fcb8fa4e1b2c182304
#
_cell.length_a   1.000
_cell.length_b   1.000
_cell.length_c   1.000
_cell.angle_alpha   90.00
_cell.angle_beta   90.00
_cell.angle_gamma   90.00
#
_symmetry.space_group_name_H-M   'P 1'
#
loop_
_entity.id
_entity.type
_entity.pdbx_description
1 polymer ?
#
loop_
_entity_poly.entity_id
_entity_poly.type
_entity_poly.pdbx_seq_one_letter_code
_entity_poly.pdbx_strand_id
1 'polypeptide(L)'
;MIGDILPDILAECGLDRASPDIGENIFEMRQIRSLMNVAGRDINTRVEWSRAQGSFGVTSAAFGALPVDFQRMANAGAVIFDGNDHIPVRPCVSPELWQLLEKFPPEQPYYLLRDGRIYFTVDTGAEGALVRYVSANWVSGTDAVASNADVTIFPERLLAKGTVWRWKRQKGLPYDDLMAEFEADMESAARSDRGIQ
;
A
#
# COMPACT_ATOMS: atom_id res chain seq x y z
N MET A 1 -8.44 -6.84 15.36
CA MET A 1 -8.83 -5.40 15.26
C MET A 1 -7.80 -4.53 16.00
N ILE A 2 -7.73 -3.24 15.71
CA ILE A 2 -6.78 -2.34 16.41
C ILE A 2 -6.99 -2.40 17.93
N GLY A 3 -8.23 -2.48 18.40
CA GLY A 3 -8.56 -2.62 19.82
C GLY A 3 -7.96 -3.85 20.49
N ASP A 4 -7.69 -4.92 19.75
CA ASP A 4 -7.14 -6.16 20.31
C ASP A 4 -5.62 -6.04 20.58
N ILE A 5 -4.90 -5.23 19.79
CA ILE A 5 -3.45 -5.04 19.94
C ILE A 5 -3.07 -3.79 20.71
N LEU A 6 -4.00 -2.86 20.90
CA LEU A 6 -3.72 -1.59 21.56
C LEU A 6 -3.26 -1.72 23.00
N PRO A 7 -3.88 -2.59 23.86
CA PRO A 7 -3.40 -2.82 25.21
C PRO A 7 -1.94 -3.30 25.25
N ASP A 8 -1.56 -4.24 24.37
CA ASP A 8 -0.21 -4.79 24.30
C ASP A 8 0.80 -3.72 23.89
N ILE A 9 0.46 -2.89 22.89
CA ILE A 9 1.30 -1.76 22.46
C ILE A 9 1.53 -0.79 23.63
N LEU A 10 0.47 -0.46 24.37
CA LEU A 10 0.57 0.47 25.49
C LEU A 10 1.41 -0.09 26.63
N ALA A 11 1.23 -1.35 26.98
CA ALA A 11 2.03 -2.03 27.99
C ALA A 11 3.53 -2.03 27.63
N GLU A 12 3.88 -2.37 26.39
CA GLU A 12 5.25 -2.35 25.88
C GLU A 12 5.86 -0.94 25.84
N CYS A 13 5.00 0.07 25.70
CA CYS A 13 5.41 1.48 25.75
C CYS A 13 5.47 2.06 27.17
N GLY A 14 5.14 1.28 28.19
CA GLY A 14 5.07 1.74 29.59
C GLY A 14 3.88 2.67 29.86
N LEU A 15 2.80 2.51 29.08
CA LEU A 15 1.56 3.31 29.19
C LEU A 15 0.42 2.38 29.59
N ASP A 16 0.17 2.23 30.89
CA ASP A 16 -0.92 1.35 31.37
C ASP A 16 -2.26 2.11 31.39
N ARG A 17 -3.29 1.51 30.79
CA ARG A 17 -4.66 2.04 30.74
C ARG A 17 -5.70 0.92 30.76
N ALA A 18 -6.70 1.07 31.61
CA ALA A 18 -7.73 0.05 31.81
C ALA A 18 -8.65 -0.16 30.58
N SER A 19 -8.91 0.88 29.80
CA SER A 19 -9.78 0.80 28.61
C SER A 19 -9.28 1.78 27.56
N PRO A 20 -8.22 1.41 26.79
CA PRO A 20 -7.65 2.33 25.83
C PRO A 20 -8.55 2.49 24.60
N ASP A 21 -8.71 3.74 24.15
CA ASP A 21 -9.33 4.07 22.87
C ASP A 21 -8.35 4.87 22.00
N ILE A 22 -8.02 4.32 20.84
CA ILE A 22 -7.10 4.96 19.90
C ILE A 22 -7.63 6.31 19.37
N GLY A 23 -8.94 6.51 19.40
CA GLY A 23 -9.62 7.75 19.04
C GLY A 23 -9.47 8.89 20.05
N GLU A 24 -9.04 8.59 21.29
CA GLU A 24 -8.89 9.61 22.34
C GLU A 24 -7.94 10.74 21.92
N ASN A 25 -8.33 11.97 22.28
CA ASN A 25 -7.54 13.18 21.95
C ASN A 25 -6.60 13.59 23.08
N ILE A 26 -5.96 12.64 23.75
CA ILE A 26 -4.89 12.89 24.72
C ILE A 26 -3.53 12.76 24.05
N PHE A 27 -2.50 13.33 24.68
CA PHE A 27 -1.17 13.44 24.06
C PHE A 27 -0.58 12.07 23.70
N GLU A 28 -0.60 11.11 24.64
CA GLU A 28 -0.03 9.78 24.47
C GLU A 28 -0.75 9.00 23.36
N MET A 29 -2.08 9.02 23.32
CA MET A 29 -2.85 8.31 22.30
C MET A 29 -2.66 8.91 20.92
N ARG A 30 -2.57 10.25 20.80
CA ARG A 30 -2.21 10.90 19.53
C ARG A 30 -0.82 10.48 19.05
N GLN A 31 0.14 10.34 19.98
CA GLN A 31 1.50 9.93 19.67
C GLN A 31 1.53 8.46 19.20
N ILE A 32 0.88 7.54 19.91
CA ILE A 32 0.75 6.14 19.51
C ILE A 32 0.05 6.02 18.15
N ARG A 33 -1.09 6.66 17.96
CA ARG A 33 -1.81 6.67 16.68
C ARG A 33 -0.95 7.19 15.53
N SER A 34 -0.19 8.24 15.75
CA SER A 34 0.75 8.77 14.75
C SER A 34 1.81 7.74 14.36
N LEU A 35 2.40 7.04 15.35
CA LEU A 35 3.40 6.00 15.11
C LEU A 35 2.80 4.75 14.45
N MET A 36 1.58 4.35 14.81
CA MET A 36 0.84 3.30 14.11
C MET A 36 0.63 3.64 12.64
N ASN A 37 0.26 4.87 12.34
CA ASN A 37 0.06 5.31 10.95
C ASN A 37 1.37 5.35 10.16
N VAL A 38 2.47 5.73 10.78
CA VAL A 38 3.81 5.65 10.15
C VAL A 38 4.19 4.19 9.91
N ALA A 39 3.99 3.31 10.89
CA ALA A 39 4.29 1.89 10.76
C ALA A 39 3.42 1.22 9.68
N GLY A 40 2.12 1.49 9.67
CA GLY A 40 1.19 0.92 8.70
C GLY A 40 1.50 1.30 7.26
N ARG A 41 1.80 2.57 7.01
CA ARG A 41 2.23 3.04 5.68
C ARG A 41 3.55 2.42 5.24
N ASP A 42 4.52 2.31 6.14
CA ASP A 42 5.80 1.66 5.86
C ASP A 42 5.61 0.19 5.47
N ILE A 43 4.83 -0.57 6.26
CA ILE A 43 4.51 -1.98 5.98
C ILE A 43 3.79 -2.11 4.62
N ASN A 44 2.80 -1.26 4.33
CA ASN A 44 2.04 -1.31 3.07
C ASN A 44 2.89 -0.92 1.85
N THR A 45 3.83 0.00 2.03
CA THR A 45 4.71 0.43 0.93
C THR A 45 5.76 -0.62 0.57
N ARG A 46 6.27 -1.35 1.56
CA ARG A 46 7.37 -2.32 1.38
C ARG A 46 6.92 -3.66 0.83
N VAL A 47 5.67 -4.05 1.06
CA VAL A 47 5.13 -5.34 0.65
C VAL A 47 3.90 -5.15 -0.23
N GLU A 48 3.81 -5.92 -1.30
CA GLU A 48 2.61 -6.00 -2.14
C GLU A 48 1.67 -7.05 -1.54
N TRP A 49 0.86 -6.62 -0.57
CA TRP A 49 -0.11 -7.48 0.09
C TRP A 49 -1.22 -7.88 -0.88
N SER A 50 -1.62 -9.14 -0.88
CA SER A 50 -2.71 -9.64 -1.72
C SER A 50 -4.02 -8.87 -1.49
N ARG A 51 -4.29 -8.48 -0.24
CA ARG A 51 -5.47 -7.69 0.15
C ARG A 51 -5.38 -6.20 -0.18
N ALA A 52 -4.20 -5.70 -0.54
CA ALA A 52 -3.99 -4.32 -1.01
C ALA A 52 -4.18 -4.19 -2.53
N GLN A 53 -4.26 -5.30 -3.26
CA GLN A 53 -4.38 -5.25 -4.71
C GLN A 53 -5.77 -4.80 -5.13
N GLY A 54 -5.80 -3.81 -6.02
CA GLY A 54 -6.98 -3.32 -6.70
C GLY A 54 -6.85 -3.39 -8.21
N SER A 55 -7.96 -3.22 -8.90
CA SER A 55 -7.96 -3.10 -10.36
C SER A 55 -9.02 -2.10 -10.81
N PHE A 56 -8.78 -1.48 -11.96
CA PHE A 56 -9.77 -0.65 -12.65
C PHE A 56 -9.62 -0.80 -14.16
N GLY A 57 -10.72 -0.53 -14.87
CA GLY A 57 -10.75 -0.58 -16.33
C GLY A 57 -10.64 0.81 -16.95
N VAL A 58 -10.02 0.89 -18.13
CA VAL A 58 -10.06 2.06 -19.02
C VAL A 58 -10.55 1.59 -20.36
N THR A 59 -11.71 2.07 -20.82
CA THR A 59 -12.37 1.63 -22.05
C THR A 59 -12.57 2.79 -23.03
N SER A 60 -12.38 2.52 -24.31
CA SER A 60 -12.60 3.46 -25.41
C SER A 60 -11.92 4.81 -25.19
N ALA A 61 -10.69 4.79 -24.68
CA ALA A 61 -9.93 6.00 -24.39
C ALA A 61 -8.42 5.75 -24.40
N ALA A 62 -7.67 6.78 -24.74
CA ALA A 62 -6.21 6.78 -24.64
C ALA A 62 -5.69 7.19 -23.25
N PHE A 63 -6.57 7.45 -22.29
CA PHE A 63 -6.20 7.77 -20.92
C PHE A 63 -7.35 7.49 -19.95
N GLY A 64 -7.01 7.26 -18.65
CA GLY A 64 -7.95 7.09 -17.54
C GLY A 64 -7.49 7.79 -16.26
N ALA A 65 -8.44 8.15 -15.39
CA ALA A 65 -8.12 8.66 -14.06
C ALA A 65 -7.64 7.51 -13.16
N LEU A 66 -6.63 7.75 -12.33
CA LEU A 66 -6.21 6.81 -11.30
C LEU A 66 -7.22 6.82 -10.15
N PRO A 67 -7.47 5.67 -9.49
CA PRO A 67 -8.26 5.62 -8.27
C PRO A 67 -7.70 6.54 -7.18
N VAL A 68 -8.57 7.05 -6.30
CA VAL A 68 -8.19 7.96 -5.22
C VAL A 68 -7.21 7.31 -4.23
N ASP A 69 -7.29 6.00 -4.09
CA ASP A 69 -6.44 5.18 -3.24
C ASP A 69 -5.22 4.58 -3.97
N PHE A 70 -4.95 5.01 -5.19
CA PHE A 70 -3.80 4.53 -5.95
C PHE A 70 -2.48 4.90 -5.25
N GLN A 71 -1.67 3.89 -4.93
CA GLN A 71 -0.33 4.08 -4.39
C GLN A 71 0.75 3.87 -5.47
N ARG A 72 0.70 2.73 -6.13
CA ARG A 72 1.64 2.33 -7.19
C ARG A 72 1.06 1.24 -8.08
N MET A 73 1.65 1.03 -9.23
CA MET A 73 1.31 -0.11 -10.07
C MET A 73 1.67 -1.42 -9.36
N ALA A 74 0.87 -2.46 -9.58
CA ALA A 74 1.23 -3.82 -9.17
C ALA A 74 2.52 -4.28 -9.89
N ASN A 75 3.26 -5.20 -9.27
CA ASN A 75 4.40 -5.82 -9.94
C ASN A 75 3.88 -6.68 -11.11
N ALA A 76 4.69 -7.05 -12.02
CA ALA A 76 4.45 -7.91 -13.20
C ALA A 76 3.00 -7.97 -13.75
N GLY A 77 2.79 -7.61 -15.01
CA GLY A 77 1.47 -7.69 -15.63
C GLY A 77 0.44 -6.67 -15.12
N ALA A 78 0.94 -5.53 -14.64
CA ALA A 78 0.09 -4.47 -14.08
C ALA A 78 -0.94 -3.92 -15.07
N VAL A 79 -0.65 -3.91 -16.36
CA VAL A 79 -1.57 -3.45 -17.40
C VAL A 79 -1.67 -4.47 -18.51
N ILE A 80 -2.89 -4.86 -18.84
CA ILE A 80 -3.20 -5.79 -19.92
C ILE A 80 -4.36 -5.18 -20.72
N PHE A 81 -4.28 -5.17 -22.04
CA PHE A 81 -5.47 -4.94 -22.86
C PHE A 81 -6.32 -6.18 -22.84
N ASP A 82 -7.58 -6.03 -22.45
CA ASP A 82 -8.52 -7.11 -22.14
C ASP A 82 -9.26 -7.55 -23.42
N GLY A 83 -8.53 -7.68 -24.54
CA GLY A 83 -9.02 -8.28 -25.76
C GLY A 83 -8.68 -9.76 -25.88
N ASN A 84 -9.02 -10.37 -26.99
CA ASN A 84 -8.76 -11.79 -27.26
C ASN A 84 -7.30 -12.22 -27.10
N ASP A 85 -6.37 -11.29 -27.21
CA ASP A 85 -4.92 -11.53 -27.21
C ASP A 85 -4.25 -11.23 -25.86
N HIS A 86 -4.94 -10.63 -24.89
CA HIS A 86 -4.40 -10.22 -23.58
C HIS A 86 -3.02 -9.56 -23.67
N ILE A 87 -2.89 -8.53 -24.52
CA ILE A 87 -1.61 -7.90 -24.83
C ILE A 87 -1.08 -7.14 -23.60
N PRO A 88 0.11 -7.47 -23.07
CA PRO A 88 0.71 -6.75 -21.97
C PRO A 88 1.15 -5.35 -22.42
N VAL A 89 0.83 -4.33 -21.63
CA VAL A 89 1.21 -2.94 -21.89
C VAL A 89 2.45 -2.58 -21.09
N ARG A 90 3.48 -2.02 -21.72
CA ARG A 90 4.76 -1.73 -21.07
C ARG A 90 4.77 -0.35 -20.40
N PRO A 91 5.45 -0.16 -19.27
CA PRO A 91 5.63 1.16 -18.68
C PRO A 91 6.61 2.00 -19.52
N CYS A 92 6.27 3.27 -19.73
CA CYS A 92 7.19 4.29 -20.21
C CYS A 92 7.54 5.22 -19.03
N VAL A 93 8.82 5.30 -18.67
CA VAL A 93 9.30 6.10 -17.54
C VAL A 93 10.01 7.39 -17.97
N SER A 94 10.26 7.56 -19.28
CA SER A 94 10.93 8.75 -19.83
C SER A 94 9.94 9.64 -20.56
N PRO A 95 9.80 10.91 -20.18
CA PRO A 95 8.96 11.88 -20.89
C PRO A 95 9.40 12.09 -22.35
N GLU A 96 10.70 12.04 -22.63
CA GLU A 96 11.25 12.19 -23.97
C GLU A 96 10.88 11.01 -24.86
N LEU A 97 11.01 9.79 -24.32
CA LEU A 97 10.58 8.58 -25.01
C LEU A 97 9.07 8.62 -25.27
N TRP A 98 8.27 9.11 -24.30
CA TRP A 98 6.83 9.23 -24.48
C TRP A 98 6.46 10.11 -25.67
N GLN A 99 7.09 11.28 -25.84
CA GLN A 99 6.86 12.15 -26.97
C GLN A 99 7.18 11.48 -28.33
N LEU A 100 8.20 10.62 -28.34
CA LEU A 100 8.54 9.83 -29.52
C LEU A 100 7.48 8.77 -29.82
N LEU A 101 7.02 8.05 -28.79
CA LEU A 101 6.01 7.00 -28.90
C LEU A 101 4.63 7.56 -29.30
N GLU A 102 4.27 8.76 -28.84
CA GLU A 102 3.04 9.46 -29.29
C GLU A 102 3.11 9.80 -30.80
N LYS A 103 4.28 10.19 -31.27
CA LYS A 103 4.47 10.55 -32.67
C LYS A 103 4.62 9.35 -33.62
N PHE A 104 5.20 8.28 -33.10
CA PHE A 104 5.47 7.04 -33.84
C PHE A 104 5.00 5.85 -32.97
N PRO A 105 3.68 5.58 -32.90
CA PRO A 105 3.15 4.51 -32.07
C PRO A 105 3.75 3.15 -32.51
N PRO A 106 4.33 2.41 -31.56
CA PRO A 106 4.83 1.06 -31.84
C PRO A 106 3.69 0.04 -31.86
N GLU A 107 3.92 -1.15 -32.39
CA GLU A 107 2.97 -2.27 -32.31
C GLU A 107 2.71 -2.69 -30.86
N GLN A 108 3.77 -2.70 -30.03
CA GLN A 108 3.67 -2.95 -28.60
C GLN A 108 3.17 -1.70 -27.88
N PRO A 109 2.01 -1.74 -27.21
CA PRO A 109 1.48 -0.59 -26.48
C PRO A 109 2.30 -0.25 -25.23
N TYR A 110 2.35 1.04 -24.91
CA TYR A 110 2.99 1.58 -23.71
C TYR A 110 2.01 2.41 -22.91
N TYR A 111 2.26 2.52 -21.59
CA TYR A 111 1.56 3.45 -20.73
C TYR A 111 2.50 4.39 -20.00
N LEU A 112 2.00 5.59 -19.65
CA LEU A 112 2.68 6.58 -18.82
C LEU A 112 1.76 7.00 -17.69
N LEU A 113 2.30 7.10 -16.47
CA LEU A 113 1.61 7.72 -15.33
C LEU A 113 2.02 9.19 -15.23
N ARG A 114 1.05 10.09 -15.27
CA ARG A 114 1.28 11.53 -15.12
C ARG A 114 0.02 12.23 -14.60
N ASP A 115 0.19 13.18 -13.71
CA ASP A 115 -0.87 14.07 -13.21
C ASP A 115 -2.14 13.34 -12.73
N GLY A 116 -1.96 12.24 -11.98
CA GLY A 116 -3.07 11.43 -11.46
C GLY A 116 -3.84 10.65 -12.54
N ARG A 117 -3.22 10.42 -13.68
CA ARG A 117 -3.79 9.68 -14.81
C ARG A 117 -2.83 8.64 -15.35
N ILE A 118 -3.40 7.63 -16.01
CA ILE A 118 -2.69 6.70 -16.88
C ILE A 118 -2.98 7.07 -18.33
N TYR A 119 -1.95 7.17 -19.15
CA TYR A 119 -2.03 7.44 -20.59
C TYR A 119 -1.54 6.22 -21.35
N PHE A 120 -2.12 5.96 -22.51
CA PHE A 120 -1.73 4.88 -23.41
C PHE A 120 -1.27 5.44 -24.77
N THR A 121 -0.34 4.77 -25.43
CA THR A 121 0.11 5.13 -26.79
C THR A 121 -0.94 4.86 -27.87
N VAL A 122 -1.95 4.04 -27.54
CA VAL A 122 -3.06 3.69 -28.43
C VAL A 122 -4.36 3.74 -27.63
N ASP A 123 -5.51 3.90 -28.32
CA ASP A 123 -6.82 3.77 -27.70
C ASP A 123 -7.03 2.32 -27.20
N THR A 124 -7.61 2.18 -26.02
CA THR A 124 -7.83 0.87 -25.38
C THR A 124 -8.93 0.05 -26.07
N GLY A 125 -9.71 0.66 -26.97
CA GLY A 125 -10.83 0.01 -27.64
C GLY A 125 -12.02 -0.28 -26.71
N ALA A 126 -13.03 -0.95 -27.27
CA ALA A 126 -14.25 -1.27 -26.53
C ALA A 126 -14.04 -2.29 -25.41
N GLU A 127 -13.08 -3.20 -25.57
CA GLU A 127 -12.74 -4.22 -24.56
C GLU A 127 -11.90 -3.63 -23.40
N GLY A 128 -11.17 -2.54 -23.67
CA GLY A 128 -10.50 -1.74 -22.67
C GLY A 128 -9.13 -2.28 -22.23
N ALA A 129 -8.57 -1.61 -21.23
CA ALA A 129 -7.37 -2.02 -20.53
C ALA A 129 -7.71 -2.32 -19.07
N LEU A 130 -7.27 -3.47 -18.56
CA LEU A 130 -7.30 -3.80 -17.14
C LEU A 130 -6.01 -3.31 -16.51
N VAL A 131 -6.12 -2.43 -15.53
CA VAL A 131 -4.99 -1.86 -14.77
C VAL A 131 -5.03 -2.41 -13.35
N ARG A 132 -3.95 -3.07 -12.92
CA ARG A 132 -3.78 -3.57 -11.55
C ARG A 132 -2.85 -2.66 -10.79
N TYR A 133 -3.23 -2.35 -9.55
CA TYR A 133 -2.48 -1.43 -8.69
C TYR A 133 -2.47 -1.90 -7.24
N VAL A 134 -1.59 -1.30 -6.45
CA VAL A 134 -1.57 -1.45 -4.99
C VAL A 134 -2.22 -0.22 -4.39
N SER A 135 -3.22 -0.46 -3.52
CA SER A 135 -3.94 0.58 -2.81
C SER A 135 -3.10 1.19 -1.68
N ALA A 136 -3.23 2.49 -1.46
CA ALA A 136 -2.71 3.17 -0.29
C ALA A 136 -3.48 2.80 1.00
N ASN A 137 -4.69 2.29 0.86
CA ASN A 137 -5.54 1.89 1.97
C ASN A 137 -5.02 0.60 2.61
N TRP A 138 -4.56 0.67 3.83
CA TRP A 138 -3.99 -0.46 4.57
C TRP A 138 -4.82 -0.84 5.81
N VAL A 139 -5.84 -0.05 6.14
CA VAL A 139 -6.72 -0.28 7.29
C VAL A 139 -8.16 0.11 6.95
N SER A 140 -9.11 -0.80 7.12
CA SER A 140 -10.58 -0.58 6.98
C SER A 140 -11.01 0.33 5.80
N GLY A 141 -10.31 0.21 4.66
CA GLY A 141 -10.59 1.03 3.46
C GLY A 141 -10.01 2.45 3.50
N THR A 142 -9.12 2.77 4.45
CA THR A 142 -8.43 4.05 4.59
C THR A 142 -6.91 3.86 4.71
N ASP A 143 -6.16 4.97 4.71
CA ASP A 143 -4.71 4.99 4.89
C ASP A 143 -4.27 5.37 6.31
N ALA A 144 -5.21 5.42 7.27
CA ALA A 144 -4.94 5.83 8.63
C ALA A 144 -5.91 5.19 9.65
N VAL A 145 -5.37 4.74 10.78
CA VAL A 145 -6.13 4.29 11.95
C VAL A 145 -6.88 5.46 12.57
N ALA A 146 -8.17 5.25 12.81
CA ALA A 146 -9.05 6.21 13.48
C ALA A 146 -9.81 5.61 14.68
N SER A 147 -10.03 4.30 14.71
CA SER A 147 -10.92 3.60 15.64
C SER A 147 -10.33 2.27 16.11
N ASN A 148 -10.73 1.83 17.30
CA ASN A 148 -10.44 0.49 17.81
C ASN A 148 -11.05 -0.63 16.95
N ALA A 149 -12.11 -0.34 16.19
CA ALA A 149 -12.76 -1.31 15.30
C ALA A 149 -12.00 -1.49 13.95
N ASP A 150 -11.01 -0.68 13.66
CA ASP A 150 -10.26 -0.76 12.41
C ASP A 150 -9.50 -2.09 12.30
N VAL A 151 -9.44 -2.61 11.05
CA VAL A 151 -8.80 -3.90 10.73
C VAL A 151 -7.74 -3.68 9.66
N THR A 152 -6.53 -4.18 9.88
CA THR A 152 -5.43 -4.08 8.91
C THR A 152 -5.54 -5.14 7.81
N ILE A 153 -4.97 -4.86 6.65
CA ILE A 153 -4.87 -5.81 5.52
C ILE A 153 -3.73 -6.83 5.71
N PHE A 154 -2.80 -6.54 6.59
CA PHE A 154 -1.66 -7.39 6.96
C PHE A 154 -1.79 -7.84 8.43
N PRO A 155 -0.96 -8.80 8.90
CA PRO A 155 -1.03 -9.27 10.29
C PRO A 155 -0.84 -8.14 11.31
N GLU A 156 -1.78 -8.00 12.23
CA GLU A 156 -1.82 -6.91 13.23
C GLU A 156 -0.58 -6.88 14.13
N ARG A 157 0.04 -8.04 14.37
CA ARG A 157 1.32 -8.14 15.10
C ARG A 157 2.44 -7.31 14.47
N LEU A 158 2.45 -7.16 13.13
CA LEU A 158 3.42 -6.32 12.46
C LEU A 158 3.21 -4.84 12.80
N LEU A 159 1.95 -4.40 12.86
CA LEU A 159 1.62 -3.04 13.26
C LEU A 159 2.03 -2.79 14.71
N ALA A 160 1.76 -3.74 15.61
CA ALA A 160 2.14 -3.64 17.02
C ALA A 160 3.66 -3.51 17.17
N LYS A 161 4.44 -4.45 16.66
CA LYS A 161 5.91 -4.41 16.71
C LYS A 161 6.47 -3.16 16.02
N GLY A 162 5.94 -2.81 14.85
CA GLY A 162 6.31 -1.62 14.09
C GLY A 162 6.10 -0.33 14.87
N THR A 163 5.04 -0.25 15.69
CA THR A 163 4.73 0.89 16.54
C THR A 163 5.65 0.95 17.76
N VAL A 164 5.82 -0.18 18.45
CA VAL A 164 6.60 -0.28 19.70
C VAL A 164 8.07 0.10 19.49
N TRP A 165 8.75 -0.45 18.47
CA TRP A 165 10.14 -0.11 18.26
C TRP A 165 10.33 1.37 17.88
N ARG A 166 9.39 1.96 17.12
CA ARG A 166 9.42 3.39 16.78
C ARG A 166 9.19 4.27 18.01
N TRP A 167 8.29 3.86 18.92
CA TRP A 167 8.10 4.53 20.19
C TRP A 167 9.38 4.52 21.03
N LYS A 168 9.98 3.33 21.25
CA LYS A 168 11.22 3.19 22.03
C LYS A 168 12.35 4.03 21.43
N ARG A 169 12.52 4.00 20.11
CA ARG A 169 13.48 4.86 19.40
C ARG A 169 13.25 6.35 19.68
N GLN A 170 11.99 6.80 19.61
CA GLN A 170 11.63 8.21 19.86
C GLN A 170 11.92 8.64 21.32
N LYS A 171 11.82 7.69 22.26
CA LYS A 171 12.11 7.92 23.68
C LYS A 171 13.58 7.73 24.05
N GLY A 172 14.45 7.37 23.12
CA GLY A 172 15.87 7.09 23.39
C GLY A 172 16.08 5.79 24.16
N LEU A 173 15.13 4.85 24.13
CA LEU A 173 15.20 3.53 24.74
C LEU A 173 15.83 2.52 23.76
N PRO A 174 16.40 1.39 24.24
CA PRO A 174 16.86 0.31 23.37
C PRO A 174 15.73 -0.23 22.49
N TYR A 175 15.98 -0.37 21.19
CA TYR A 175 14.96 -0.77 20.20
C TYR A 175 15.51 -1.70 19.10
N ASP A 176 16.83 -1.91 19.01
CA ASP A 176 17.46 -2.62 17.88
C ASP A 176 16.97 -4.05 17.75
N ASP A 177 16.84 -4.78 18.86
CA ASP A 177 16.32 -6.15 18.85
C ASP A 177 14.87 -6.20 18.37
N LEU A 178 14.02 -5.27 18.83
CA LEU A 178 12.62 -5.18 18.40
C LEU A 178 12.48 -4.81 16.93
N MET A 179 13.37 -3.97 16.43
CA MET A 179 13.42 -3.63 15.01
C MET A 179 13.85 -4.86 14.18
N ALA A 180 14.86 -5.61 14.63
CA ALA A 180 15.30 -6.83 13.95
C ALA A 180 14.18 -7.89 13.92
N GLU A 181 13.46 -8.10 15.02
CA GLU A 181 12.30 -8.99 15.06
C GLU A 181 11.18 -8.54 14.13
N PHE A 182 10.89 -7.24 14.09
CA PHE A 182 9.90 -6.67 13.17
C PHE A 182 10.27 -6.95 11.71
N GLU A 183 11.54 -6.76 11.32
CA GLU A 183 12.02 -7.03 9.96
C GLU A 183 11.89 -8.52 9.60
N ALA A 184 12.27 -9.42 10.50
CA ALA A 184 12.14 -10.86 10.30
C ALA A 184 10.67 -11.30 10.16
N ASP A 185 9.80 -10.77 11.00
CA ASP A 185 8.36 -11.07 10.95
C ASP A 185 7.73 -10.53 9.67
N MET A 186 8.13 -9.34 9.22
CA MET A 186 7.63 -8.75 7.98
C MET A 186 8.02 -9.58 6.75
N GLU A 187 9.28 -10.05 6.69
CA GLU A 187 9.73 -10.94 5.61
C GLU A 187 8.95 -12.26 5.61
N SER A 188 8.76 -12.86 6.79
CA SER A 188 7.99 -14.10 6.96
C SER A 188 6.52 -13.92 6.53
N ALA A 189 5.89 -12.82 6.94
CA ALA A 189 4.50 -12.53 6.59
C ALA A 189 4.34 -12.26 5.09
N ALA A 190 5.29 -11.55 4.47
CA ALA A 190 5.29 -11.30 3.03
C ALA A 190 5.43 -12.58 2.21
N ARG A 191 6.25 -13.54 2.65
CA ARG A 191 6.36 -14.87 2.02
C ARG A 191 5.04 -15.64 2.14
N SER A 192 4.44 -15.65 3.33
CA SER A 192 3.18 -16.34 3.60
C SER A 192 2.04 -15.79 2.76
N ASP A 193 1.94 -14.46 2.60
CA ASP A 193 0.92 -13.79 1.79
C ASP A 193 1.02 -14.16 0.31
N ARG A 194 2.24 -14.41 -0.19
CA ARG A 194 2.51 -14.88 -1.56
C ARG A 194 2.33 -16.38 -1.76
N GLY A 195 1.98 -17.13 -0.72
CA GLY A 195 1.86 -18.59 -0.76
C GLY A 195 3.20 -19.34 -0.90
N ILE A 196 4.32 -18.69 -0.60
CA ILE A 196 5.66 -19.28 -0.57
C ILE A 196 5.91 -19.76 0.87
N GLN A 197 5.89 -21.10 1.07
CA GLN A 197 6.21 -21.72 2.36
C GLN A 197 7.69 -22.08 2.44
#